data_afe09f6412c6f7727be11c4464a534a0
#
_entry.id   afe09f6412c6f7727be11c4464a534a0
#
_cell.length_a   1.000
_cell.length_b   1.000
_cell.length_c   1.000
_cell.angle_alpha   90.00
_cell.angle_beta   90.00
_cell.angle_gamma   90.00
#
_symmetry.space_group_name_H-M   'P 1'
#
loop_
_entity.id
_entity.type
_entity.pdbx_description
1 polymer ?
#
loop_
_entity_poly.entity_id
_entity_poly.type
_entity_poly.pdbx_seq_one_letter_code
_entity_poly.pdbx_strand_id
1 'polypeptide(L)'
;MIIKTLEEYNNVNSIDHGEKIVVFKIGTEWCEPCKTLQTTLEKFDDIVIYNMDMENEVFQSFYEENHILNIPYCICKYENVVFRFKGLLSEESLKDKFTFLRLT
;
A
#
# COMPACT_ATOMS: atom_id res chain seq x y z
N MET A 1 -6.69 2.57 -7.60
CA MET A 1 -5.94 2.95 -8.83
C MET A 1 -4.75 2.02 -8.99
N ILE A 2 -4.43 1.66 -10.23
CA ILE A 2 -3.31 0.78 -10.53
C ILE A 2 -2.13 1.60 -11.04
N ILE A 3 -0.97 1.45 -10.43
CA ILE A 3 0.28 2.09 -10.86
C ILE A 3 1.05 1.09 -11.71
N LYS A 4 1.43 1.48 -12.92
CA LYS A 4 2.08 0.58 -13.88
C LYS A 4 3.51 0.97 -14.22
N THR A 5 3.94 2.19 -13.92
CA THR A 5 5.27 2.67 -14.25
C THR A 5 5.94 3.34 -13.06
N LEU A 6 7.27 3.42 -13.10
CA LEU A 6 8.02 4.14 -12.06
C LEU A 6 7.69 5.63 -12.07
N GLU A 7 7.41 6.20 -13.23
CA GLU A 7 7.00 7.60 -13.33
C GLU A 7 5.69 7.84 -12.58
N GLU A 8 4.69 6.97 -12.80
CA GLU A 8 3.43 7.06 -12.07
C GLU A 8 3.64 6.93 -10.56
N TYR A 9 4.48 5.97 -10.14
CA TYR A 9 4.80 5.80 -8.73
C TYR A 9 5.41 7.08 -8.14
N ASN A 10 6.41 7.64 -8.81
CA ASN A 10 7.08 8.84 -8.35
C ASN A 10 6.12 10.03 -8.28
N ASN A 11 5.22 10.15 -9.26
CA ASN A 11 4.24 11.22 -9.29
C ASN A 11 3.29 11.13 -8.09
N VAL A 12 2.69 9.97 -7.84
CA VAL A 12 1.74 9.84 -6.74
C VAL A 12 2.44 9.89 -5.38
N ASN A 13 3.69 9.47 -5.31
CA ASN A 13 4.45 9.50 -4.08
C ASN A 13 4.86 10.93 -3.68
N SER A 14 4.89 11.85 -4.63
CA SER A 14 5.33 13.22 -4.40
C SER A 14 4.19 14.23 -4.27
N ILE A 15 2.96 13.87 -4.64
CA ILE A 15 1.84 14.80 -4.51
C ILE A 15 1.28 14.80 -3.09
N ASP A 16 0.65 15.91 -2.73
CA ASP A 16 0.00 16.05 -1.44
C ASP A 16 -1.37 15.37 -1.48
N HIS A 17 -1.59 14.42 -0.59
CA HIS A 17 -2.87 13.72 -0.46
C HIS A 17 -3.73 14.29 0.67
N GLY A 18 -3.33 15.42 1.24
CA GLY A 18 -4.05 16.06 2.33
C GLY A 18 -3.96 15.21 3.59
N GLU A 19 -5.10 14.99 4.24
CA GLU A 19 -5.15 14.23 5.49
C GLU A 19 -5.33 12.72 5.27
N LYS A 20 -5.28 12.26 4.02
CA LYS A 20 -5.45 10.84 3.72
C LYS A 20 -4.15 10.08 3.88
N ILE A 21 -4.25 8.85 4.39
CA ILE A 21 -3.13 7.91 4.42
C ILE A 21 -3.02 7.30 3.03
N VAL A 22 -1.82 7.27 2.49
CA VAL A 22 -1.53 6.69 1.19
C VAL A 22 -1.06 5.27 1.39
N VAL A 23 -1.73 4.31 0.75
CA VAL A 23 -1.40 2.89 0.84
C VAL A 23 -0.94 2.41 -0.53
N PHE A 24 0.32 2.00 -0.63
CA PHE A 24 0.83 1.30 -1.80
C PHE A 24 0.70 -0.19 -1.51
N LYS A 25 -0.20 -0.85 -2.22
CA LYS A 25 -0.48 -2.27 -2.02
C LYS A 25 0.11 -3.07 -3.17
N ILE A 26 1.04 -3.96 -2.86
CA ILE A 26 1.70 -4.84 -3.82
C ILE A 26 1.02 -6.21 -3.76
N GLY A 27 0.60 -6.71 -4.91
CA GLY A 27 -0.08 -8.00 -5.01
C GLY A 27 -0.14 -8.49 -6.44
N THR A 28 -1.00 -9.48 -6.67
CA THR A 28 -1.25 -10.04 -8.01
C THR A 28 -2.75 -10.27 -8.18
N GLU A 29 -3.18 -10.43 -9.43
CA GLU A 29 -4.60 -10.69 -9.73
C GLU A 29 -5.08 -12.05 -9.18
N TRP A 30 -4.19 -13.02 -9.09
CA TRP A 30 -4.52 -14.38 -8.65
C TRP A 30 -4.40 -14.57 -7.13
N CYS A 31 -3.98 -13.58 -6.41
CA CYS A 31 -3.75 -13.67 -4.97
C CYS A 31 -5.04 -13.43 -4.18
N GLU A 32 -5.62 -14.49 -3.60
CA GLU A 32 -6.85 -14.37 -2.83
C GLU A 32 -6.71 -13.50 -1.56
N PRO A 33 -5.64 -13.65 -0.76
CA PRO A 33 -5.45 -12.74 0.38
C PRO A 33 -5.34 -11.27 -0.03
N CYS A 34 -4.79 -10.99 -1.23
CA CYS A 34 -4.71 -9.64 -1.75
C CYS A 34 -6.10 -9.05 -2.00
N LYS A 35 -7.01 -9.88 -2.54
CA LYS A 35 -8.40 -9.46 -2.79
C LYS A 35 -9.15 -9.22 -1.50
N THR A 36 -8.96 -10.08 -0.51
CA THR A 36 -9.58 -9.92 0.81
C THR A 36 -9.09 -8.64 1.46
N LEU A 37 -7.79 -8.39 1.42
CA LEU A 37 -7.22 -7.17 1.97
C LEU A 37 -7.75 -5.92 1.26
N GLN A 38 -7.90 -5.97 -0.06
CA GLN A 38 -8.47 -4.86 -0.82
C GLN A 38 -9.87 -4.51 -0.31
N THR A 39 -10.71 -5.52 -0.11
CA THR A 39 -12.07 -5.32 0.41
C THR A 39 -12.05 -4.68 1.79
N THR A 40 -11.13 -5.12 2.66
CA THR A 40 -11.00 -4.55 3.99
C THR A 40 -10.52 -3.10 3.94
N LEU A 41 -9.51 -2.81 3.12
CA LEU A 41 -8.98 -1.45 2.98
C LEU A 41 -10.03 -0.49 2.44
N GLU A 42 -10.89 -0.94 1.54
CA GLU A 42 -11.94 -0.11 0.95
C GLU A 42 -13.01 0.35 1.96
N LYS A 43 -13.02 -0.23 3.14
CA LYS A 43 -13.92 0.21 4.22
C LYS A 43 -13.46 1.49 4.91
N PHE A 44 -12.23 1.94 4.66
CA PHE A 44 -11.68 3.15 5.27
C PHE A 44 -11.86 4.33 4.32
N ASP A 45 -12.50 5.39 4.82
CA ASP A 45 -12.78 6.60 4.03
C ASP A 45 -11.58 7.53 3.91
N ASP A 46 -10.62 7.39 4.79
CA ASP A 46 -9.51 8.33 4.98
C ASP A 46 -8.20 7.81 4.41
N ILE A 47 -8.26 6.87 3.48
CA ILE A 47 -7.07 6.34 2.81
C ILE A 47 -7.24 6.41 1.29
N VAL A 48 -6.11 6.42 0.60
CA VAL A 48 -6.02 6.29 -0.85
C VAL A 48 -5.19 5.06 -1.16
N ILE A 49 -5.70 4.17 -1.99
CA ILE A 49 -5.04 2.90 -2.31
C ILE A 49 -4.49 2.94 -3.73
N TYR A 50 -3.19 2.69 -3.84
CA TYR A 50 -2.51 2.51 -5.13
C TYR A 50 -2.02 1.08 -5.22
N ASN A 51 -2.50 0.34 -6.22
CA ASN A 51 -2.14 -1.06 -6.41
C ASN A 51 -0.95 -1.19 -7.36
N MET A 52 0.00 -2.04 -7.00
CA MET A 52 1.19 -2.35 -7.79
C MET A 52 1.28 -3.85 -7.97
N ASP A 53 1.59 -4.28 -9.20
CA ASP A 53 1.67 -5.70 -9.53
C ASP A 53 3.07 -6.23 -9.22
N MET A 54 3.14 -7.24 -8.36
CA MET A 54 4.40 -7.91 -8.00
C MET A 54 5.10 -8.53 -9.21
N GLU A 55 4.33 -8.89 -10.24
CA GLU A 55 4.86 -9.49 -11.45
C GLU A 55 5.28 -8.48 -12.52
N ASN A 56 5.05 -7.19 -12.28
CA ASN A 56 5.45 -6.16 -13.23
C ASN A 56 6.96 -5.94 -13.14
N GLU A 57 7.65 -6.24 -14.22
CA GLU A 57 9.12 -6.19 -14.28
C GLU A 57 9.71 -4.80 -14.03
N VAL A 58 8.96 -3.75 -14.35
CA VAL A 58 9.47 -2.38 -14.16
C VAL A 58 9.71 -2.05 -12.69
N PHE A 59 9.09 -2.79 -11.77
CA PHE A 59 9.22 -2.58 -10.32
C PHE A 59 10.19 -3.56 -9.65
N GLN A 60 10.85 -4.44 -10.39
CA GLN A 60 11.70 -5.47 -9.76
C GLN A 60 12.79 -4.88 -8.89
N SER A 61 13.51 -3.89 -9.37
CA SER A 61 14.55 -3.24 -8.57
C SER A 61 13.97 -2.59 -7.32
N PHE A 62 12.81 -1.95 -7.44
CA PHE A 62 12.11 -1.35 -6.31
C PHE A 62 11.77 -2.41 -5.26
N TYR A 63 11.23 -3.55 -5.68
CA TYR A 63 10.85 -4.62 -4.76
C TYR A 63 12.08 -5.23 -4.08
N GLU A 64 13.16 -5.43 -4.81
CA GLU A 64 14.40 -5.96 -4.26
C GLU A 64 15.02 -5.00 -3.24
N GLU A 65 15.10 -3.72 -3.57
CA GLU A 65 15.65 -2.69 -2.68
C GLU A 65 14.85 -2.55 -1.40
N ASN A 66 13.55 -2.78 -1.46
CA ASN A 66 12.65 -2.66 -0.31
C ASN A 66 12.40 -3.99 0.38
N HIS A 67 13.07 -5.06 -0.03
CA HIS A 67 12.94 -6.41 0.55
C HIS A 67 11.51 -6.92 0.54
N ILE A 68 10.79 -6.66 -0.56
CA ILE A 68 9.40 -7.09 -0.72
C ILE A 68 9.42 -8.46 -1.37
N LEU A 69 9.18 -9.50 -0.57
CA LEU A 69 9.28 -10.90 -0.99
C LEU A 69 7.93 -11.62 -0.94
N ASN A 70 6.97 -11.08 -0.22
CA ASN A 70 5.66 -11.72 0.01
C ASN A 70 4.53 -10.78 -0.37
N ILE A 71 3.41 -11.36 -0.81
CA ILE A 71 2.19 -10.61 -1.13
C ILE A 71 1.04 -11.15 -0.28
N PRO A 72 0.05 -10.30 0.08
CA PRO A 72 0.07 -8.85 -0.14
C PRO A 72 1.09 -8.15 0.75
N TYR A 73 1.63 -7.05 0.24
CA TYR A 73 2.57 -6.21 0.99
C TYR A 73 2.10 -4.78 0.87
N CYS A 74 2.08 -4.04 1.98
CA CYS A 74 1.61 -2.65 1.98
C CYS A 74 2.64 -1.71 2.56
N ILE A 75 2.80 -0.56 1.90
CA ILE A 75 3.58 0.57 2.39
C ILE A 75 2.58 1.69 2.63
N CYS A 76 2.41 2.08 3.88
CA CYS A 76 1.44 3.11 4.28
C CYS A 76 2.19 4.36 4.69
N LYS A 77 1.79 5.50 4.13
CA LYS A 77 2.45 6.78 4.37
C LYS A 77 1.46 7.83 4.84
N TYR A 78 1.84 8.56 5.87
CA TYR A 78 1.12 9.73 6.33
C TYR A 78 2.15 10.81 6.66
N GLU A 79 2.16 11.88 5.87
CA GLU A 79 3.19 12.91 5.94
C GLU A 79 4.59 12.28 5.77
N ASN A 80 5.47 12.39 6.73
CA ASN A 80 6.83 11.85 6.67
C ASN A 80 6.96 10.49 7.37
N VAL A 81 5.86 9.94 7.86
CA VAL A 81 5.87 8.68 8.59
C VAL A 81 5.49 7.53 7.67
N VAL A 82 6.24 6.44 7.73
CA VAL A 82 6.03 5.25 6.90
C VAL A 82 5.84 4.05 7.81
N PHE A 83 4.81 3.27 7.49
CA PHE A 83 4.51 2.02 8.17
C PHE A 83 4.34 0.93 7.11
N ARG A 84 4.89 -0.24 7.35
CA ARG A 84 4.83 -1.36 6.41
C ARG A 84 4.27 -2.60 7.06
N PHE A 85 3.52 -3.39 6.30
CA PHE A 85 3.10 -4.70 6.76
C PHE A 85 2.98 -5.66 5.59
N LYS A 86 3.04 -6.95 5.88
CA LYS A 86 2.83 -8.01 4.90
C LYS A 86 1.73 -8.94 5.38
N GLY A 87 1.04 -9.56 4.41
CA GLY A 87 -0.02 -10.50 4.72
C GLY A 87 -1.34 -9.82 5.02
N LEU A 88 -2.28 -10.61 5.50
CA LEU A 88 -3.64 -10.18 5.74
C LEU A 88 -3.79 -9.69 7.18
N LEU A 89 -4.30 -8.46 7.32
CA LEU A 89 -4.63 -7.89 8.62
C LEU A 89 -6.14 -7.69 8.71
N SER A 90 -6.67 -7.83 9.91
CA SER A 90 -8.09 -7.57 10.18
C SER A 90 -8.38 -6.07 10.09
N GLU A 91 -9.66 -5.75 9.91
CA GLU A 91 -10.11 -4.36 9.90
C GLU A 91 -9.75 -3.65 11.21
N GLU A 92 -9.91 -4.32 12.34
CA GLU A 92 -9.59 -3.76 13.65
C GLU A 92 -8.10 -3.46 13.79
N SER A 93 -7.25 -4.40 13.36
CA SER A 93 -5.80 -4.22 13.39
C SER A 93 -5.36 -3.05 12.51
N LEU A 94 -5.94 -2.94 11.31
CA LEU A 94 -5.66 -1.84 10.39
C LEU A 94 -6.09 -0.50 10.98
N LYS A 95 -7.27 -0.48 11.60
CA LYS A 95 -7.80 0.73 12.24
C LYS A 95 -6.84 1.23 13.32
N ASP A 96 -6.33 0.33 14.15
CA ASP A 96 -5.38 0.68 15.20
C ASP A 96 -4.08 1.22 14.62
N LYS A 97 -3.58 0.60 13.57
CA LYS A 97 -2.33 1.03 12.94
C LYS A 97 -2.46 2.37 12.23
N PHE A 98 -3.58 2.61 11.56
CA PHE A 98 -3.83 3.90 10.91
C PHE A 98 -4.00 5.01 11.93
N THR A 99 -4.66 4.73 13.04
CA THR A 99 -4.80 5.69 14.15
C THR A 99 -3.43 6.04 14.70
N PHE A 100 -2.59 5.03 14.96
CA PHE A 100 -1.24 5.23 15.46
C PHE A 100 -0.40 6.06 14.49
N LEU A 101 -0.49 5.77 13.20
CA LEU A 101 0.24 6.48 12.16
C LEU A 101 -0.09 7.98 12.16
N ARG A 102 -1.36 8.32 12.38
CA ARG A 102 -1.82 9.71 12.42
C ARG A 102 -1.35 10.47 13.67
N LEU A 103 -1.03 9.76 14.75
CA LEU A 103 -0.61 10.35 16.01
C LEU A 103 0.89 10.62 16.06
N THR A 104 1.64 10.09 15.12
CA THR A 104 3.07 10.32 15.02
C THR A 104 3.38 11.46 14.05
#